data_47d30b08a46079a524eb14f2353733ba
#
_entry.id   47d30b08a46079a524eb14f2353733ba
#
_cell.length_a   1.000
_cell.length_b   1.000
_cell.length_c   1.000
_cell.angle_alpha   90.00
_cell.angle_beta   90.00
_cell.angle_gamma   90.00
#
_symmetry.space_group_name_H-M   'P 1'
#
loop_
_entity.id
_entity.type
_entity.pdbx_description
1 polymer ?
#
loop_
_entity_poly.entity_id
_entity_poly.type
_entity_poly.pdbx_seq_one_letter_code
_entity_poly.pdbx_strand_id
1 'polypeptide(L)'
;SSDLAIYVPADDYTDPAPATAFAHLDATTNLERKLTEQGIYPAVDPLASSSSALAPEIVGEEHYKVATEVQHVLQRYRELQDIIAILGMDELSDQEKVLVSRARRVQFFLSQNFNVAEQFTGLPGSYVPVEETVKGFREILEGKYDDLPEEAFRSVGRIEDVVEKAKTLGY
;
A
#
# COMPACT_ATOMS: atom_id res chain seq x y z
N SER A 1 -13.36 19.13 11.81
CA SER A 1 -12.13 18.60 11.20
C SER A 1 -11.63 19.55 10.12
N SER A 2 -10.34 19.63 9.91
CA SER A 2 -9.71 20.43 8.86
C SER A 2 -8.60 19.62 8.21
N ASP A 3 -8.50 19.75 6.88
CA ASP A 3 -7.41 19.16 6.12
C ASP A 3 -6.33 20.21 5.88
N LEU A 4 -5.08 19.81 6.06
CA LEU A 4 -3.91 20.67 5.90
C LEU A 4 -2.94 20.03 4.92
N ALA A 5 -2.63 20.73 3.83
CA ALA A 5 -1.56 20.34 2.93
C ALA A 5 -0.24 20.97 3.38
N ILE A 6 0.77 20.14 3.61
CA ILE A 6 2.12 20.57 4.02
C ILE A 6 3.09 20.25 2.88
N TYR A 7 3.72 21.29 2.36
CA TYR A 7 4.83 21.12 1.42
C TYR A 7 6.14 20.86 2.19
N VAL A 8 6.84 19.80 1.82
CA VAL A 8 8.11 19.40 2.44
C VAL A 8 9.26 19.75 1.48
N PRO A 9 10.05 20.80 1.79
CA PRO A 9 11.16 21.20 0.91
C PRO A 9 12.21 20.09 0.77
N ALA A 10 12.62 19.80 -0.46
CA ALA A 10 13.64 18.79 -0.79
C ALA A 10 13.33 17.39 -0.23
N ASP A 11 12.05 17.05 -0.02
CA ASP A 11 11.60 15.80 0.61
C ASP A 11 12.22 15.55 2.01
N ASP A 12 12.64 16.63 2.70
CA ASP A 12 13.26 16.56 4.03
C ASP A 12 12.21 16.71 5.15
N TYR A 13 11.70 15.59 5.64
CA TYR A 13 10.74 15.52 6.76
C TYR A 13 11.36 15.91 8.11
N THR A 14 12.69 16.04 8.19
CA THR A 14 13.40 16.44 9.41
C THR A 14 13.53 17.96 9.53
N ASP A 15 13.19 18.72 8.50
CA ASP A 15 13.13 20.18 8.57
C ASP A 15 12.22 20.62 9.73
N PRO A 16 12.67 21.59 10.57
CA PRO A 16 11.94 21.99 11.76
C PRO A 16 10.50 22.44 11.54
N ALA A 17 10.21 23.08 10.41
CA ALA A 17 8.87 23.59 10.13
C ALA A 17 7.84 22.45 9.88
N PRO A 18 8.04 21.50 8.93
CA PRO A 18 7.15 20.36 8.78
C PRO A 18 7.16 19.46 10.01
N ALA A 19 8.31 19.19 10.64
CA ALA A 19 8.39 18.33 11.83
C ALA A 19 7.54 18.86 12.99
N THR A 20 7.52 20.17 13.22
CA THR A 20 6.68 20.80 14.25
C THR A 20 5.19 20.67 13.91
N ALA A 21 4.82 20.84 12.64
CA ALA A 21 3.43 20.69 12.20
C ALA A 21 2.93 19.26 12.39
N PHE A 22 3.73 18.24 12.06
CA PHE A 22 3.35 16.82 12.16
C PHE A 22 3.01 16.41 13.60
N ALA A 23 3.67 16.99 14.61
CA ALA A 23 3.40 16.69 16.02
C ALA A 23 1.99 17.06 16.48
N HIS A 24 1.26 17.89 15.73
CA HIS A 24 -0.08 18.36 16.07
C HIS A 24 -1.19 17.73 15.22
N LEU A 25 -0.86 16.77 14.35
CA LEU A 25 -1.83 16.13 13.44
C LEU A 25 -2.33 14.81 14.00
N ASP A 26 -3.65 14.61 13.93
CA ASP A 26 -4.29 13.34 14.31
C ASP A 26 -4.05 12.24 13.27
N ALA A 27 -3.87 12.61 12.01
CA ALA A 27 -3.56 11.70 10.93
C ALA A 27 -2.64 12.38 9.90
N THR A 28 -1.76 11.59 9.28
CA THR A 28 -0.89 12.03 8.22
C THR A 28 -0.97 11.09 7.03
N THR A 29 -0.99 11.66 5.83
CA THR A 29 -0.87 10.92 4.57
C THR A 29 0.40 11.41 3.87
N ASN A 30 1.46 10.62 3.93
CA ASN A 30 2.75 10.98 3.39
C ASN A 30 2.89 10.51 1.95
N LEU A 31 3.19 11.44 1.04
CA LEU A 31 3.48 11.12 -0.36
C LEU A 31 4.98 10.89 -0.52
N GLU A 32 5.34 9.78 -1.16
CA GLU A 32 6.73 9.37 -1.38
C GLU A 32 7.05 9.32 -2.89
N ARG A 33 8.05 10.11 -3.31
CA ARG A 33 8.45 10.21 -4.72
C ARG A 33 8.89 8.87 -5.32
N LYS A 34 9.58 8.02 -4.55
CA LYS A 34 10.03 6.70 -5.01
C LYS A 34 8.89 5.79 -5.45
N LEU A 35 7.69 5.95 -4.89
CA LEU A 35 6.52 5.18 -5.31
C LEU A 35 6.04 5.61 -6.71
N THR A 36 6.15 6.89 -7.05
CA THR A 36 5.82 7.36 -8.41
C THR A 36 6.78 6.80 -9.45
N GLU A 37 8.07 6.67 -9.09
CA GLU A 37 9.10 6.07 -9.96
C GLU A 37 8.81 4.59 -10.23
N GLN A 38 8.13 3.91 -9.30
CA GLN A 38 7.66 2.52 -9.44
C GLN A 38 6.29 2.41 -10.15
N GLY A 39 5.70 3.54 -10.55
CA GLY A 39 4.38 3.58 -11.17
C GLY A 39 3.23 3.26 -10.20
N ILE A 40 3.42 3.49 -8.90
CA ILE A 40 2.40 3.27 -7.87
C ILE A 40 1.70 4.60 -7.60
N TYR A 41 0.40 4.64 -7.87
CA TYR A 41 -0.47 5.79 -7.64
C TYR A 41 -1.76 5.35 -6.93
N PRO A 42 -2.20 6.08 -5.86
CA PRO A 42 -1.53 7.25 -5.26
C PRO A 42 -0.19 6.87 -4.62
N ALA A 43 0.76 7.80 -4.64
CA ALA A 43 2.10 7.57 -4.11
C ALA A 43 2.17 7.74 -2.58
N VAL A 44 1.24 7.14 -1.86
CA VAL A 44 1.15 7.19 -0.41
C VAL A 44 2.07 6.13 0.19
N ASP A 45 2.98 6.53 1.08
CA ASP A 45 3.79 5.59 1.85
C ASP A 45 2.98 5.09 3.06
N PRO A 46 2.55 3.82 3.09
CA PRO A 46 1.74 3.28 4.18
C PRO A 46 2.54 3.09 5.49
N LEU A 47 3.87 3.09 5.41
CA LEU A 47 4.74 2.96 6.59
C LEU A 47 5.06 4.32 7.24
N ALA A 48 5.06 5.39 6.46
CA ALA A 48 5.27 6.74 6.95
C ALA A 48 3.96 7.48 7.26
N SER A 49 2.84 6.97 6.78
CA SER A 49 1.50 7.50 7.06
C SER A 49 0.96 6.96 8.38
N SER A 50 0.16 7.74 9.08
CA SER A 50 -0.39 7.35 10.38
C SER A 50 -1.78 7.95 10.62
N SER A 51 -2.52 7.33 11.53
CA SER A 51 -3.80 7.85 12.03
C SER A 51 -4.02 7.43 13.47
N SER A 52 -4.41 8.39 14.33
CA SER A 52 -4.84 8.11 15.70
C SER A 52 -6.15 7.30 15.75
N ALA A 53 -6.90 7.27 14.66
CA ALA A 53 -8.11 6.45 14.54
C ALA A 53 -7.80 4.96 14.33
N LEU A 54 -6.57 4.58 14.02
CA LEU A 54 -6.18 3.17 13.87
C LEU A 54 -5.98 2.53 15.26
N ALA A 55 -7.06 2.30 15.94
CA ALA A 55 -7.14 1.63 17.23
C ALA A 55 -8.32 0.65 17.24
N PRO A 56 -8.19 -0.52 17.90
CA PRO A 56 -9.24 -1.55 17.88
C PRO A 56 -10.62 -1.04 18.33
N GLU A 57 -10.61 -0.11 19.29
CA GLU A 57 -11.83 0.49 19.86
C GLU A 57 -12.56 1.40 18.87
N ILE A 58 -11.88 1.87 17.83
CA ILE A 58 -12.43 2.79 16.82
C ILE A 58 -12.76 2.06 15.54
N VAL A 59 -11.80 1.33 14.97
CA VAL A 59 -11.96 0.68 13.67
C VAL A 59 -12.40 -0.79 13.76
N GLY A 60 -12.39 -1.37 14.94
CA GLY A 60 -12.66 -2.79 15.18
C GLY A 60 -11.41 -3.66 15.05
N GLU A 61 -11.45 -4.82 15.71
CA GLU A 61 -10.32 -5.75 15.82
C GLU A 61 -9.81 -6.25 14.45
N GLU A 62 -10.71 -6.57 13.53
CA GLU A 62 -10.33 -7.09 12.22
C GLU A 62 -9.58 -6.06 11.40
N HIS A 63 -10.10 -4.85 11.28
CA HIS A 63 -9.46 -3.77 10.54
C HIS A 63 -8.08 -3.45 11.13
N TYR A 64 -8.00 -3.31 12.46
CA TYR A 64 -6.75 -3.04 13.16
C TYR A 64 -5.71 -4.13 12.90
N LYS A 65 -6.10 -5.40 13.04
CA LYS A 65 -5.22 -6.54 12.80
C LYS A 65 -4.70 -6.57 11.36
N VAL A 66 -5.59 -6.45 10.38
CA VAL A 66 -5.21 -6.48 8.95
C VAL A 66 -4.27 -5.32 8.61
N ALA A 67 -4.58 -4.10 9.05
CA ALA A 67 -3.74 -2.93 8.81
C ALA A 67 -2.33 -3.09 9.42
N THR A 68 -2.26 -3.57 10.65
CA THR A 68 -0.98 -3.82 11.34
C THR A 68 -0.16 -4.92 10.64
N GLU A 69 -0.82 -5.97 10.16
CA GLU A 69 -0.15 -7.07 9.44
C GLU A 69 0.36 -6.60 8.08
N VAL A 70 -0.41 -5.79 7.34
CA VAL A 70 0.04 -5.13 6.11
C VAL A 70 1.31 -4.30 6.36
N GLN A 71 1.31 -3.46 7.40
CA GLN A 71 2.48 -2.66 7.75
C GLN A 71 3.70 -3.55 8.08
N HIS A 72 3.50 -4.61 8.84
CA HIS A 72 4.57 -5.55 9.19
C HIS A 72 5.16 -6.24 7.96
N VAL A 73 4.32 -6.72 7.04
CA VAL A 73 4.77 -7.38 5.79
C VAL A 73 5.54 -6.39 4.90
N LEU A 74 5.06 -5.17 4.76
CA LEU A 74 5.73 -4.13 3.98
C LEU A 74 7.06 -3.68 4.62
N GLN A 75 7.11 -3.57 5.94
CA GLN A 75 8.35 -3.25 6.68
C GLN A 75 9.38 -4.36 6.47
N ARG A 76 8.99 -5.63 6.63
CA ARG A 76 9.89 -6.75 6.41
C ARG A 76 10.38 -6.84 4.96
N TYR A 77 9.50 -6.56 4.00
CA TYR A 77 9.88 -6.48 2.59
C TYR A 77 10.91 -5.38 2.34
N ARG A 78 10.74 -4.19 2.94
CA ARG A 78 11.71 -3.09 2.84
C ARG A 78 13.10 -3.53 3.34
N GLU A 79 13.16 -4.24 4.46
CA GLU A 79 14.43 -4.78 5.00
C GLU A 79 15.09 -5.81 4.07
N LEU A 80 14.28 -6.66 3.42
CA LEU A 80 14.78 -7.67 2.50
C LEU A 80 15.21 -7.10 1.13
N GLN A 81 14.73 -5.93 0.75
CA GLN A 81 15.08 -5.32 -0.54
C GLN A 81 16.58 -5.11 -0.72
N ASP A 82 17.30 -4.71 0.33
CA ASP A 82 18.75 -4.53 0.28
C ASP A 82 19.47 -5.88 0.07
N ILE A 83 19.00 -6.93 0.72
CA ILE A 83 19.53 -8.29 0.54
C ILE A 83 19.27 -8.78 -0.88
N ILE A 84 18.06 -8.59 -1.39
CA ILE A 84 17.67 -8.97 -2.77
C ILE A 84 18.52 -8.23 -3.81
N ALA A 85 18.77 -6.94 -3.60
CA ALA A 85 19.54 -6.12 -4.52
C ALA A 85 21.03 -6.55 -4.61
N ILE A 86 21.60 -7.03 -3.52
CA ILE A 86 23.02 -7.41 -3.44
C ILE A 86 23.24 -8.88 -3.77
N LEU A 87 22.42 -9.77 -3.20
CA LEU A 87 22.63 -11.23 -3.24
C LEU A 87 21.62 -11.97 -4.14
N GLY A 88 20.52 -11.32 -4.52
CA GLY A 88 19.45 -11.93 -5.30
C GLY A 88 18.39 -12.64 -4.46
N MET A 89 17.32 -13.06 -5.13
CA MET A 89 16.19 -13.76 -4.50
C MET A 89 16.54 -15.17 -3.99
N ASP A 90 17.56 -15.80 -4.55
CA ASP A 90 17.90 -17.19 -4.24
C ASP A 90 18.46 -17.37 -2.83
N GLU A 91 19.02 -16.29 -2.27
CA GLU A 91 19.53 -16.28 -0.89
C GLU A 91 18.44 -16.22 0.18
N LEU A 92 17.20 -15.92 -0.22
CA LEU A 92 16.07 -15.88 0.70
C LEU A 92 15.58 -17.30 1.03
N SER A 93 15.16 -17.50 2.28
CA SER A 93 14.42 -18.70 2.67
C SER A 93 13.07 -18.79 1.94
N ASP A 94 12.50 -19.98 1.87
CA ASP A 94 11.19 -20.17 1.21
C ASP A 94 10.10 -19.33 1.86
N GLN A 95 10.13 -19.14 3.17
CA GLN A 95 9.20 -18.28 3.89
C GLN A 95 9.37 -16.81 3.50
N GLU A 96 10.59 -16.34 3.35
CA GLU A 96 10.89 -14.98 2.92
C GLU A 96 10.50 -14.75 1.45
N LYS A 97 10.66 -15.72 0.57
CA LYS A 97 10.19 -15.67 -0.82
C LYS A 97 8.68 -15.52 -0.89
N VAL A 98 7.93 -16.26 -0.09
CA VAL A 98 6.47 -16.12 0.02
C VAL A 98 6.09 -14.74 0.55
N LEU A 99 6.76 -14.26 1.59
CA LEU A 99 6.53 -12.93 2.16
C LEU A 99 6.77 -11.84 1.13
N VAL A 100 7.88 -11.88 0.39
CA VAL A 100 8.21 -10.91 -0.66
C VAL A 100 7.16 -10.92 -1.77
N SER A 101 6.73 -12.10 -2.20
CA SER A 101 5.71 -12.26 -3.23
C SER A 101 4.36 -11.64 -2.79
N ARG A 102 3.93 -11.89 -1.55
CA ARG A 102 2.72 -11.27 -0.99
C ARG A 102 2.87 -9.77 -0.76
N ALA A 103 4.03 -9.33 -0.28
CA ALA A 103 4.30 -7.90 -0.08
C ALA A 103 4.20 -7.10 -1.39
N ARG A 104 4.66 -7.64 -2.50
CA ARG A 104 4.52 -7.01 -3.82
C ARG A 104 3.06 -6.92 -4.26
N ARG A 105 2.27 -7.97 -4.04
CA ARG A 105 0.82 -7.94 -4.29
C ARG A 105 0.13 -6.89 -3.42
N VAL A 106 0.45 -6.85 -2.13
CA VAL A 106 -0.04 -5.81 -1.20
C VAL A 106 0.31 -4.42 -1.70
N GLN A 107 1.56 -4.19 -2.11
CA GLN A 107 2.02 -2.90 -2.61
C GLN A 107 1.27 -2.47 -3.88
N PHE A 108 1.04 -3.38 -4.82
CA PHE A 108 0.27 -3.09 -6.03
C PHE A 108 -1.22 -2.92 -5.75
N PHE A 109 -1.79 -3.65 -4.80
CA PHE A 109 -3.18 -3.51 -4.40
C PHE A 109 -3.46 -2.19 -3.65
N LEU A 110 -2.44 -1.54 -3.09
CA LEU A 110 -2.53 -0.16 -2.59
C LEU A 110 -2.69 0.87 -3.70
N SER A 111 -2.33 0.55 -4.94
CA SER A 111 -2.56 1.43 -6.08
C SER A 111 -4.04 1.42 -6.49
N GLN A 112 -4.59 2.58 -6.78
CA GLN A 112 -6.01 2.73 -7.09
C GLN A 112 -6.24 3.85 -8.11
N ASN A 113 -7.22 3.67 -8.98
CA ASN A 113 -7.63 4.70 -9.92
C ASN A 113 -8.51 5.74 -9.23
N PHE A 114 -8.17 7.02 -9.37
CA PHE A 114 -8.95 8.14 -8.84
C PHE A 114 -9.79 8.81 -9.91
N ASN A 115 -11.01 9.22 -9.54
CA ASN A 115 -11.88 9.98 -10.43
C ASN A 115 -11.22 11.27 -10.92
N VAL A 116 -10.47 11.96 -10.07
CA VAL A 116 -9.75 13.18 -10.43
C VAL A 116 -8.63 12.94 -11.46
N ALA A 117 -8.11 11.74 -11.56
CA ALA A 117 -7.06 11.37 -12.49
C ALA A 117 -7.57 10.82 -13.83
N GLU A 118 -8.87 10.57 -14.00
CA GLU A 118 -9.45 9.96 -15.20
C GLU A 118 -9.06 10.69 -16.49
N GLN A 119 -9.07 12.02 -16.47
CA GLN A 119 -8.69 12.83 -17.62
C GLN A 119 -7.23 12.67 -18.06
N PHE A 120 -6.35 12.19 -17.19
CA PHE A 120 -4.94 11.97 -17.47
C PHE A 120 -4.61 10.51 -17.78
N THR A 121 -5.27 9.58 -17.10
CA THR A 121 -5.01 8.14 -17.20
C THR A 121 -5.89 7.44 -18.22
N GLY A 122 -7.06 8.02 -18.55
CA GLY A 122 -8.10 7.37 -19.35
C GLY A 122 -8.80 6.20 -18.65
N LEU A 123 -8.52 5.98 -17.37
CA LEU A 123 -9.12 4.91 -16.56
C LEU A 123 -10.15 5.49 -15.60
N PRO A 124 -11.36 4.88 -15.50
CA PRO A 124 -12.37 5.34 -14.57
C PRO A 124 -11.90 5.16 -13.12
N GLY A 125 -12.25 6.12 -12.26
CA GLY A 125 -11.98 6.03 -10.84
C GLY A 125 -12.78 4.91 -10.17
N SER A 126 -12.22 4.34 -9.10
CA SER A 126 -12.85 3.29 -8.31
C SER A 126 -13.13 3.78 -6.90
N TYR A 127 -14.36 3.67 -6.47
CA TYR A 127 -14.72 3.84 -5.05
C TYR A 127 -14.84 2.46 -4.39
N VAL A 128 -14.04 2.22 -3.35
CA VAL A 128 -14.02 0.97 -2.61
C VAL A 128 -14.36 1.23 -1.15
N PRO A 129 -15.45 0.66 -0.61
CA PRO A 129 -15.75 0.73 0.81
C PRO A 129 -14.62 0.15 1.67
N VAL A 130 -14.45 0.68 2.88
CA VAL A 130 -13.37 0.27 3.79
C VAL A 130 -13.43 -1.23 4.09
N GLU A 131 -14.62 -1.78 4.28
CA GLU A 131 -14.84 -3.20 4.56
C GLU A 131 -14.32 -4.09 3.41
N GLU A 132 -14.54 -3.69 2.17
CA GLU A 132 -14.03 -4.41 1.00
C GLU A 132 -12.50 -4.29 0.88
N THR A 133 -11.95 -3.15 1.26
CA THR A 133 -10.50 -2.95 1.33
C THR A 133 -9.88 -3.87 2.37
N VAL A 134 -10.41 -3.90 3.59
CA VAL A 134 -9.93 -4.77 4.68
C VAL A 134 -10.02 -6.24 4.29
N LYS A 135 -11.15 -6.67 3.71
CA LYS A 135 -11.34 -8.02 3.19
C LYS A 135 -10.27 -8.37 2.15
N GLY A 136 -10.05 -7.49 1.16
CA GLY A 136 -9.07 -7.72 0.11
C GLY A 136 -7.66 -7.94 0.65
N PHE A 137 -7.19 -7.06 1.53
CA PHE A 137 -5.87 -7.21 2.15
C PHE A 137 -5.76 -8.47 3.01
N ARG A 138 -6.79 -8.79 3.80
CA ARG A 138 -6.82 -10.04 4.57
C ARG A 138 -6.64 -11.26 3.67
N GLU A 139 -7.40 -11.36 2.59
CA GLU A 139 -7.35 -12.49 1.67
C GLU A 139 -5.98 -12.61 0.95
N ILE A 140 -5.32 -11.48 0.64
CA ILE A 140 -3.96 -11.47 0.10
C ILE A 140 -2.96 -11.99 1.14
N LEU A 141 -3.06 -11.53 2.38
CA LEU A 141 -2.17 -11.96 3.48
C LEU A 141 -2.32 -13.45 3.80
N GLU A 142 -3.54 -13.98 3.72
CA GLU A 142 -3.84 -15.41 3.88
C GLU A 142 -3.32 -16.27 2.71
N GLY A 143 -2.90 -15.65 1.61
CA GLY A 143 -2.35 -16.34 0.44
C GLY A 143 -3.38 -16.90 -0.53
N LYS A 144 -4.63 -16.45 -0.43
CA LYS A 144 -5.72 -16.94 -1.30
C LYS A 144 -5.46 -16.70 -2.80
N TYR A 145 -4.62 -15.73 -3.11
CA TYR A 145 -4.31 -15.31 -4.49
C TYR A 145 -2.83 -15.45 -4.84
N ASP A 146 -2.10 -16.32 -4.15
CA ASP A 146 -0.67 -16.52 -4.38
C ASP A 146 -0.36 -17.04 -5.80
N ASP A 147 -1.32 -17.69 -6.46
CA ASP A 147 -1.19 -18.22 -7.82
C ASP A 147 -1.43 -17.15 -8.91
N LEU A 148 -1.97 -15.97 -8.55
CA LEU A 148 -2.24 -14.91 -9.51
C LEU A 148 -1.00 -14.05 -9.76
N PRO A 149 -0.81 -13.50 -10.98
CA PRO A 149 0.32 -12.64 -11.29
C PRO A 149 0.25 -11.31 -10.51
N GLU A 150 1.40 -10.80 -10.08
CA GLU A 150 1.48 -9.55 -9.31
C GLU A 150 0.84 -8.36 -10.03
N GLU A 151 0.96 -8.31 -11.37
CA GLU A 151 0.39 -7.21 -12.19
C GLU A 151 -1.14 -7.16 -12.17
N ALA A 152 -1.81 -8.27 -11.83
CA ALA A 152 -3.26 -8.28 -11.67
C ALA A 152 -3.75 -7.38 -10.53
N PHE A 153 -2.90 -7.14 -9.52
CA PHE A 153 -3.22 -6.32 -8.35
C PHE A 153 -3.05 -4.81 -8.56
N ARG A 154 -2.40 -4.41 -9.66
CA ARG A 154 -2.13 -3.00 -9.94
C ARG A 154 -3.36 -2.25 -10.43
N SER A 155 -3.63 -1.08 -9.84
CA SER A 155 -4.67 -0.14 -10.30
C SER A 155 -6.05 -0.78 -10.45
N VAL A 156 -6.44 -1.57 -9.47
CA VAL A 156 -7.75 -2.18 -9.33
C VAL A 156 -8.53 -1.56 -8.16
N GLY A 157 -9.81 -1.85 -8.06
CA GLY A 157 -10.64 -1.43 -6.94
C GLY A 157 -10.75 -2.52 -5.90
N ARG A 158 -11.72 -3.41 -6.05
CA ARG A 158 -11.97 -4.52 -5.12
C ARG A 158 -11.11 -5.73 -5.44
N ILE A 159 -11.05 -6.66 -4.51
CA ILE A 159 -10.28 -7.90 -4.72
C ILE A 159 -10.83 -8.76 -5.85
N GLU A 160 -12.13 -8.70 -6.11
CA GLU A 160 -12.77 -9.38 -7.24
C GLU A 160 -12.25 -8.87 -8.58
N ASP A 161 -11.92 -7.58 -8.69
CA ASP A 161 -11.35 -6.97 -9.90
C ASP A 161 -9.97 -7.56 -10.24
N VAL A 162 -9.22 -7.98 -9.22
CA VAL A 162 -7.93 -8.69 -9.40
C VAL A 162 -8.15 -9.99 -10.17
N VAL A 163 -9.17 -10.77 -9.78
CA VAL A 163 -9.49 -12.04 -10.42
C VAL A 163 -9.92 -11.84 -11.86
N GLU A 164 -10.76 -10.83 -12.13
CA GLU A 164 -11.17 -10.51 -13.50
C GLU A 164 -9.99 -10.04 -14.36
N LYS A 165 -9.12 -9.20 -13.80
CA LYS A 165 -7.92 -8.76 -14.50
C LYS A 165 -6.95 -9.90 -14.76
N ALA A 166 -6.77 -10.83 -13.82
CA ALA A 166 -5.94 -12.02 -14.03
C ALA A 166 -6.44 -12.87 -15.20
N LYS A 167 -7.76 -13.08 -15.33
CA LYS A 167 -8.35 -13.79 -16.51
C LYS A 167 -8.01 -13.08 -17.82
N THR A 168 -8.01 -11.75 -17.85
CA THR A 168 -7.64 -11.00 -19.07
C THR A 168 -6.15 -11.12 -19.42
N LEU A 169 -5.31 -11.42 -18.40
CA LEU A 169 -3.88 -11.68 -18.57
C LEU A 169 -3.57 -13.14 -18.93
N GLY A 170 -4.57 -14.01 -18.98
CA GLY A 170 -4.44 -15.41 -19.37
C GLY A 170 -4.20 -16.40 -18.22
N TYR A 171 -4.59 -16.03 -17.00
CA TYR A 171 -4.51 -16.86 -15.79
C TYR A 171 -5.87 -17.34 -15.32
#